data_b90e9a3af17d65ee2ea2e8593f695410
#
_entry.id   b90e9a3af17d65ee2ea2e8593f695410
#
_cell.length_a   1.000
_cell.length_b   1.000
_cell.length_c   1.000
_cell.angle_alpha   90.00
_cell.angle_beta   90.00
_cell.angle_gamma   90.00
#
_symmetry.space_group_name_H-M   'P 1'
#
loop_
_entity.id
_entity.type
_entity.pdbx_description
1 polymer ?
#
loop_
_entity_poly.entity_id
_entity_poly.type
_entity_poly.pdbx_seq_one_letter_code
_entity_poly.pdbx_strand_id
1 'polypeptide(L)'
;MSRLKISLVAAALTVMIATPALAEKVRPAAKAFPYLERFLKVPAAERTRVRLGYVLSLDDKPLANLKATLIEANGARTPLPVNASGAFERLPTLAQLEGGARLSLDLPEDAKVGTTLSFSTQLAPATDYETRDLTATVTEANAVIGKAAGPLSMVAPKMTGISFVKAAGGVVVFADGHTQPLPLIKETPYFRPEDFKGAVRVKLTKSPTKVGFYDRKK
;
A
#
# COMPACT_ATOMS: atom_id res chain seq x y z
N MET A 1 81.46 -20.14 27.58
CA MET A 1 80.11 -20.76 27.61
C MET A 1 79.08 -19.67 27.35
N SER A 2 78.76 -19.46 26.06
CA SER A 2 77.81 -18.38 25.64
C SER A 2 76.43 -18.99 25.38
N ARG A 3 75.42 -18.51 26.12
CA ARG A 3 74.04 -18.97 25.94
C ARG A 3 73.30 -18.02 24.96
N LEU A 4 73.04 -18.56 23.78
CA LEU A 4 72.24 -17.89 22.72
C LEU A 4 70.75 -17.93 23.12
N LYS A 5 70.14 -16.76 23.32
CA LYS A 5 68.69 -16.62 23.56
C LYS A 5 68.01 -16.40 22.20
N ILE A 6 67.26 -17.38 21.77
CA ILE A 6 66.41 -17.29 20.59
C ILE A 6 65.05 -16.71 21.04
N SER A 7 64.77 -15.44 20.61
CA SER A 7 63.45 -14.83 20.79
C SER A 7 62.53 -15.20 19.64
N LEU A 8 61.49 -15.96 19.94
CA LEU A 8 60.42 -16.33 19.00
C LEU A 8 59.42 -15.17 18.92
N VAL A 9 59.42 -14.47 17.80
CA VAL A 9 58.39 -13.45 17.50
C VAL A 9 57.20 -14.15 16.84
N ALA A 10 56.10 -14.30 17.56
CA ALA A 10 54.84 -14.85 17.01
C ALA A 10 54.13 -13.69 16.30
N ALA A 11 54.12 -13.70 14.96
CA ALA A 11 53.29 -12.80 14.15
C ALA A 11 51.85 -13.32 14.16
N ALA A 12 50.96 -12.63 14.86
CA ALA A 12 49.51 -12.88 14.81
C ALA A 12 48.94 -12.34 13.50
N LEU A 13 48.62 -13.22 12.57
CA LEU A 13 47.89 -12.86 11.34
C LEU A 13 46.42 -12.68 11.68
N THR A 14 45.98 -11.43 11.79
CA THR A 14 44.54 -11.08 11.94
C THR A 14 43.89 -11.21 10.58
N VAL A 15 43.18 -12.31 10.33
CA VAL A 15 42.33 -12.48 9.14
C VAL A 15 41.11 -11.62 9.35
N MET A 16 41.04 -10.45 8.70
CA MET A 16 39.80 -9.68 8.57
C MET A 16 38.86 -10.44 7.65
N ILE A 17 37.86 -11.12 8.23
CA ILE A 17 36.75 -11.70 7.48
C ILE A 17 35.89 -10.50 7.02
N ALA A 18 36.10 -10.07 5.77
CA ALA A 18 35.19 -9.15 5.11
C ALA A 18 33.85 -9.87 4.93
N THR A 19 32.87 -9.55 5.77
CA THR A 19 31.48 -9.94 5.51
C THR A 19 31.07 -9.34 4.17
N PRO A 20 30.55 -10.15 3.20
CA PRO A 20 30.06 -9.59 1.96
C PRO A 20 28.96 -8.59 2.31
N ALA A 21 29.18 -7.31 2.02
CA ALA A 21 28.12 -6.33 2.07
C ALA A 21 27.07 -6.77 1.04
N LEU A 22 25.90 -7.21 1.51
CA LEU A 22 24.76 -7.45 0.63
C LEU A 22 24.53 -6.18 -0.16
N ALA A 23 24.59 -6.29 -1.49
CA ALA A 23 24.42 -5.14 -2.37
C ALA A 23 23.01 -4.56 -2.12
N GLU A 24 22.96 -3.34 -1.59
CA GLU A 24 21.74 -2.65 -1.22
C GLU A 24 21.19 -1.95 -2.46
N LYS A 25 20.02 -2.37 -2.96
CA LYS A 25 19.38 -1.71 -4.10
C LYS A 25 18.78 -0.38 -3.67
N VAL A 26 19.38 0.72 -4.09
CA VAL A 26 18.95 2.08 -3.71
C VAL A 26 18.36 2.82 -4.91
N ARG A 27 17.18 3.43 -4.74
CA ARG A 27 16.52 4.26 -5.74
C ARG A 27 15.79 5.46 -5.11
N PRO A 28 15.55 6.56 -5.87
CA PRO A 28 14.77 7.69 -5.35
C PRO A 28 13.39 7.21 -4.86
N ALA A 29 12.97 7.62 -3.66
CA ALA A 29 11.68 7.24 -3.10
C ALA A 29 10.51 7.70 -3.97
N ALA A 30 10.60 8.88 -4.58
CA ALA A 30 9.59 9.39 -5.51
C ALA A 30 9.37 8.47 -6.73
N LYS A 31 10.44 7.79 -7.21
CA LYS A 31 10.33 6.77 -8.28
C LYS A 31 9.82 5.44 -7.77
N ALA A 32 10.12 5.09 -6.52
CA ALA A 32 9.64 3.87 -5.88
C ALA A 32 8.15 3.91 -5.53
N PHE A 33 7.63 5.10 -5.22
CA PHE A 33 6.24 5.34 -4.83
C PHE A 33 5.59 6.34 -5.81
N PRO A 34 5.30 5.94 -7.06
CA PRO A 34 4.72 6.83 -8.06
C PRO A 34 3.37 7.38 -7.58
N TYR A 35 3.08 8.65 -7.84
CA TYR A 35 1.89 9.40 -7.42
C TYR A 35 1.75 9.67 -5.90
N LEU A 36 2.59 9.09 -5.02
CA LEU A 36 2.47 9.29 -3.58
C LEU A 36 2.61 10.78 -3.20
N GLU A 37 3.60 11.46 -3.75
CA GLU A 37 3.81 12.89 -3.49
C GLU A 37 2.56 13.72 -3.86
N ARG A 38 1.99 13.49 -5.04
CA ARG A 38 0.77 14.18 -5.49
C ARG A 38 -0.43 13.85 -4.62
N PHE A 39 -0.59 12.58 -4.22
CA PHE A 39 -1.61 12.15 -3.29
C PHE A 39 -1.47 12.86 -1.94
N LEU A 40 -0.27 12.98 -1.42
CA LEU A 40 0.00 13.63 -0.14
C LEU A 40 -0.19 15.16 -0.19
N LYS A 41 -0.05 15.79 -1.37
CA LYS A 41 -0.37 17.20 -1.61
C LYS A 41 -1.87 17.50 -1.61
N VAL A 42 -2.73 16.49 -1.79
CA VAL A 42 -4.16 16.67 -1.55
C VAL A 42 -4.37 16.91 -0.06
N PRO A 43 -5.13 17.97 0.35
CA PRO A 43 -5.37 18.25 1.76
C PRO A 43 -5.87 17.04 2.55
N ALA A 44 -5.40 16.84 3.76
CA ALA A 44 -5.77 15.66 4.58
C ALA A 44 -7.30 15.57 4.80
N ALA A 45 -7.97 16.70 4.94
CA ALA A 45 -9.42 16.77 5.09
C ALA A 45 -10.20 16.29 3.85
N GLU A 46 -9.57 16.26 2.68
CA GLU A 46 -10.19 15.81 1.43
C GLU A 46 -9.86 14.36 1.07
N ARG A 47 -9.05 13.66 1.88
CA ARG A 47 -8.65 12.25 1.69
C ARG A 47 -8.82 11.41 2.95
N THR A 48 -9.94 11.62 3.63
CA THR A 48 -10.24 10.96 4.91
C THR A 48 -10.73 9.53 4.75
N ARG A 49 -11.30 9.20 3.60
CA ARG A 49 -11.98 7.92 3.31
C ARG A 49 -11.17 7.00 2.40
N VAL A 50 -10.05 7.49 1.85
CA VAL A 50 -9.20 6.73 0.92
C VAL A 50 -7.77 6.64 1.43
N ARG A 51 -7.13 5.49 1.23
CA ARG A 51 -5.73 5.26 1.54
C ARG A 51 -5.01 4.75 0.29
N LEU A 52 -3.85 5.30 0.02
CA LEU A 52 -2.94 4.81 -1.00
C LEU A 52 -1.98 3.79 -0.37
N GLY A 53 -1.79 2.67 -1.03
CA GLY A 53 -0.88 1.61 -0.62
C GLY A 53 0.02 1.16 -1.76
N TYR A 54 1.11 0.49 -1.41
CA TYR A 54 2.05 -0.09 -2.37
C TYR A 54 2.43 -1.50 -1.95
N VAL A 55 2.47 -2.39 -2.93
CA VAL A 55 2.89 -3.78 -2.76
C VAL A 55 4.15 -3.98 -3.59
N LEU A 56 5.21 -4.47 -2.96
CA LEU A 56 6.42 -4.90 -3.64
C LEU A 56 6.23 -6.26 -4.30
N SER A 57 6.76 -6.41 -5.49
CA SER A 57 6.81 -7.69 -6.20
C SER A 57 8.19 -7.93 -6.80
N LEU A 58 8.59 -9.18 -6.87
CA LEU A 58 9.73 -9.69 -7.62
C LEU A 58 9.19 -10.71 -8.60
N ASP A 59 9.45 -10.52 -9.90
CA ASP A 59 8.91 -11.37 -10.96
C ASP A 59 7.39 -11.61 -10.82
N ASP A 60 6.64 -10.51 -10.61
CA ASP A 60 5.19 -10.47 -10.42
C ASP A 60 4.65 -11.21 -9.17
N LYS A 61 5.52 -11.72 -8.31
CA LYS A 61 5.12 -12.33 -7.03
C LYS A 61 5.32 -11.35 -5.88
N PRO A 62 4.38 -11.26 -4.92
CA PRO A 62 4.54 -10.43 -3.73
C PRO A 62 5.83 -10.76 -2.99
N LEU A 63 6.62 -9.75 -2.67
CA LEU A 63 7.89 -9.88 -1.97
C LEU A 63 7.67 -9.64 -0.47
N ALA A 64 7.41 -10.74 0.26
CA ALA A 64 7.11 -10.71 1.68
C ALA A 64 8.35 -10.46 2.55
N ASN A 65 8.15 -9.80 3.68
CA ASN A 65 9.14 -9.63 4.76
C ASN A 65 10.48 -9.04 4.33
N LEU A 66 10.50 -8.29 3.24
CA LEU A 66 11.71 -7.63 2.76
C LEU A 66 12.10 -6.51 3.72
N LYS A 67 13.39 -6.41 4.01
CA LYS A 67 13.95 -5.27 4.73
C LYS A 67 14.05 -4.08 3.77
N ALA A 68 13.18 -3.10 3.99
CA ALA A 68 13.18 -1.84 3.28
C ALA A 68 13.51 -0.69 4.23
N THR A 69 14.31 0.26 3.79
CA THR A 69 14.76 1.39 4.59
C THR A 69 14.66 2.68 3.76
N LEU A 70 14.10 3.72 4.34
CA LEU A 70 14.14 5.06 3.78
C LEU A 70 15.44 5.74 4.24
N ILE A 71 16.19 6.30 3.31
CA ILE A 71 17.41 7.06 3.55
C ILE A 71 17.11 8.52 3.20
N GLU A 72 17.13 9.39 4.19
CA GLU A 72 16.92 10.83 4.03
C GLU A 72 18.19 11.53 3.54
N ALA A 73 18.07 12.76 3.05
CA ALA A 73 19.20 13.54 2.53
C ALA A 73 20.30 13.80 3.59
N ASN A 74 19.93 13.90 4.86
CA ASN A 74 20.84 14.02 6.00
C ASN A 74 21.51 12.71 6.43
N GLY A 75 21.23 11.60 5.73
CA GLY A 75 21.73 10.26 6.03
C GLY A 75 20.91 9.48 7.07
N ALA A 76 19.86 10.08 7.67
CA ALA A 76 18.98 9.36 8.59
C ALA A 76 18.32 8.17 7.90
N ARG A 77 18.26 7.05 8.61
CA ARG A 77 17.72 5.78 8.09
C ARG A 77 16.47 5.38 8.88
N THR A 78 15.34 5.24 8.18
CA THR A 78 14.05 4.91 8.78
C THR A 78 13.54 3.61 8.17
N PRO A 79 13.30 2.54 8.97
CA PRO A 79 12.71 1.31 8.45
C PRO A 79 11.32 1.55 7.86
N LEU A 80 11.04 0.94 6.70
CA LEU A 80 9.73 0.87 6.07
C LEU A 80 9.27 -0.60 6.07
N PRO A 81 8.54 -1.06 7.11
CA PRO A 81 8.14 -2.45 7.21
C PRO A 81 7.30 -2.90 6.01
N VAL A 82 7.62 -4.10 5.50
CA VAL A 82 6.88 -4.79 4.44
C VAL A 82 6.30 -6.05 5.05
N ASN A 83 4.98 -6.21 4.99
CA ASN A 83 4.27 -7.34 5.60
C ASN A 83 4.33 -8.61 4.73
N ALA A 84 3.72 -9.68 5.20
CA ALA A 84 3.69 -10.98 4.52
C ALA A 84 3.01 -10.96 3.14
N SER A 85 2.23 -9.95 2.81
CA SER A 85 1.63 -9.77 1.48
C SER A 85 2.46 -8.87 0.55
N GLY A 86 3.66 -8.46 0.96
CA GLY A 86 4.50 -7.52 0.22
C GLY A 86 4.08 -6.06 0.34
N ALA A 87 3.07 -5.75 1.14
CA ALA A 87 2.59 -4.39 1.30
C ALA A 87 3.43 -3.61 2.30
N PHE A 88 3.76 -2.36 1.96
CA PHE A 88 4.36 -1.43 2.91
C PHE A 88 3.34 -1.06 4.00
N GLU A 89 3.69 -1.25 5.26
CA GLU A 89 2.87 -0.87 6.42
C GLU A 89 2.93 0.63 6.69
N ARG A 90 4.02 1.27 6.29
CA ARG A 90 4.23 2.71 6.36
C ARG A 90 4.83 3.22 5.06
N LEU A 91 4.43 4.40 4.65
CA LEU A 91 4.95 5.10 3.48
C LEU A 91 5.76 6.33 3.89
N PRO A 92 6.64 6.83 3.00
CA PRO A 92 7.29 8.11 3.20
C PRO A 92 6.30 9.26 3.37
N THR A 93 6.65 10.24 4.17
CA THR A 93 5.92 11.50 4.30
C THR A 93 6.18 12.42 3.10
N LEU A 94 5.33 13.45 2.92
CA LEU A 94 5.55 14.46 1.88
C LEU A 94 6.92 15.15 2.03
N ALA A 95 7.29 15.55 3.24
CA ALA A 95 8.58 16.18 3.52
C ALA A 95 9.77 15.28 3.14
N GLN A 96 9.69 13.98 3.42
CA GLN A 96 10.73 13.02 3.05
C GLN A 96 10.85 12.87 1.52
N LEU A 97 9.73 12.85 0.79
CA LEU A 97 9.74 12.76 -0.68
C LEU A 97 10.32 14.04 -1.30
N GLU A 98 9.88 15.21 -0.85
CA GLU A 98 10.36 16.51 -1.31
C GLU A 98 11.82 16.76 -0.92
N GLY A 99 12.26 16.23 0.22
CA GLY A 99 13.64 16.24 0.67
C GLY A 99 14.57 15.28 -0.10
N GLY A 100 14.07 14.59 -1.13
CA GLY A 100 14.87 13.72 -1.99
C GLY A 100 15.27 12.39 -1.32
N ALA A 101 14.50 11.89 -0.37
CA ALA A 101 14.74 10.60 0.26
C ALA A 101 14.83 9.46 -0.76
N ARG A 102 15.63 8.45 -0.43
CA ARG A 102 15.85 7.25 -1.23
C ARG A 102 15.32 6.02 -0.52
N LEU A 103 14.76 5.09 -1.28
CA LEU A 103 14.40 3.76 -0.80
C LEU A 103 15.57 2.81 -1.03
N SER A 104 15.99 2.15 0.03
CA SER A 104 16.94 1.05 0.01
C SER A 104 16.21 -0.25 0.29
N LEU A 105 16.51 -1.27 -0.51
CA LEU A 105 15.97 -2.63 -0.40
C LEU A 105 17.14 -3.59 -0.22
N ASP A 106 17.03 -4.51 0.73
CA ASP A 106 18.01 -5.56 0.95
C ASP A 106 17.88 -6.65 -0.12
N LEU A 107 18.30 -6.30 -1.35
CA LEU A 107 18.22 -7.11 -2.56
C LEU A 107 19.43 -6.82 -3.45
N PRO A 108 19.84 -7.77 -4.29
CA PRO A 108 20.81 -7.53 -5.34
C PRO A 108 20.43 -6.34 -6.24
N GLU A 109 21.43 -5.59 -6.71
CA GLU A 109 21.20 -4.38 -7.51
C GLU A 109 20.44 -4.66 -8.80
N ASP A 110 20.66 -5.82 -9.41
CA ASP A 110 20.03 -6.29 -10.65
C ASP A 110 18.63 -6.87 -10.46
N ALA A 111 18.17 -7.10 -9.21
CA ALA A 111 16.84 -7.63 -8.93
C ALA A 111 15.73 -6.76 -9.56
N LYS A 112 14.83 -7.37 -10.35
CA LYS A 112 13.72 -6.69 -11.03
C LYS A 112 12.53 -6.52 -10.08
N VAL A 113 12.60 -5.49 -9.24
CA VAL A 113 11.54 -5.19 -8.27
C VAL A 113 10.49 -4.28 -8.88
N GLY A 114 9.26 -4.74 -8.89
CA GLY A 114 8.06 -3.96 -9.20
C GLY A 114 7.42 -3.36 -7.95
N THR A 115 6.63 -2.31 -8.16
CA THR A 115 5.78 -1.72 -7.11
C THR A 115 4.38 -1.53 -7.69
N THR A 116 3.41 -2.24 -7.13
CA THR A 116 2.00 -2.11 -7.53
C THR A 116 1.30 -1.16 -6.59
N LEU A 117 0.69 -0.12 -7.16
CA LEU A 117 -0.14 0.84 -6.45
C LEU A 117 -1.53 0.25 -6.19
N SER A 118 -2.06 0.47 -5.00
CA SER A 118 -3.40 0.06 -4.60
C SER A 118 -4.14 1.17 -3.86
N PHE A 119 -5.46 1.22 -4.05
CA PHE A 119 -6.34 2.07 -3.25
C PHE A 119 -7.17 1.20 -2.31
N SER A 120 -7.31 1.64 -1.06
CA SER A 120 -8.18 1.00 -0.08
C SER A 120 -9.07 2.01 0.59
N THR A 121 -10.24 1.58 1.05
CA THR A 121 -11.14 2.41 1.85
C THR A 121 -10.63 2.48 3.29
N GLN A 122 -11.07 3.50 4.03
CA GLN A 122 -10.93 3.58 5.48
C GLN A 122 -12.18 3.09 6.22
N LEU A 123 -13.16 2.52 5.51
CA LEU A 123 -14.34 1.92 6.12
C LEU A 123 -13.94 0.69 6.95
N ALA A 124 -14.36 0.67 8.20
CA ALA A 124 -14.17 -0.50 9.06
C ALA A 124 -15.08 -1.66 8.62
N PRO A 125 -14.64 -2.93 8.75
CA PRO A 125 -15.51 -4.07 8.58
C PRO A 125 -16.70 -4.03 9.55
N ALA A 126 -17.91 -4.11 9.00
CA ALA A 126 -19.18 -4.12 9.72
C ALA A 126 -20.22 -4.95 8.96
N THR A 127 -21.36 -5.24 9.57
CA THR A 127 -22.49 -5.89 8.89
C THR A 127 -23.52 -4.89 8.38
N ASP A 128 -23.41 -3.63 8.76
CA ASP A 128 -24.38 -2.60 8.45
C ASP A 128 -23.65 -1.30 8.08
N TYR A 129 -24.02 -0.70 6.92
CA TYR A 129 -23.44 0.53 6.42
C TYR A 129 -24.55 1.47 5.95
N GLU A 130 -24.41 2.76 6.21
CA GLU A 130 -25.22 3.77 5.56
C GLU A 130 -24.77 3.99 4.12
N THR A 131 -25.68 3.98 3.17
CA THR A 131 -25.35 4.14 1.74
C THR A 131 -24.72 5.50 1.44
N ARG A 132 -25.08 6.53 2.22
CA ARG A 132 -24.46 7.86 2.11
C ARG A 132 -22.94 7.81 2.36
N ASP A 133 -22.48 6.99 3.36
CA ASP A 133 -21.06 6.89 3.66
C ASP A 133 -20.31 6.08 2.60
N LEU A 134 -20.93 5.02 2.07
CA LEU A 134 -20.37 4.26 0.95
C LEU A 134 -20.24 5.15 -0.30
N THR A 135 -21.26 5.93 -0.61
CA THR A 135 -21.29 6.87 -1.74
C THR A 135 -20.25 7.98 -1.58
N ALA A 136 -20.19 8.61 -0.39
CA ALA A 136 -19.18 9.62 -0.07
C ALA A 136 -17.75 9.06 -0.22
N THR A 137 -17.52 7.80 0.18
CA THR A 137 -16.22 7.13 0.05
C THR A 137 -15.81 6.95 -1.42
N VAL A 138 -16.74 6.55 -2.28
CA VAL A 138 -16.49 6.43 -3.73
C VAL A 138 -16.22 7.80 -4.36
N THR A 139 -17.02 8.80 -3.99
CA THR A 139 -16.89 10.19 -4.50
C THR A 139 -15.55 10.79 -4.10
N GLU A 140 -15.17 10.70 -2.82
CA GLU A 140 -13.89 11.21 -2.32
C GLU A 140 -12.72 10.50 -3.01
N ALA A 141 -12.76 9.17 -3.14
CA ALA A 141 -11.71 8.42 -3.82
C ALA A 141 -11.49 8.91 -5.26
N ASN A 142 -12.56 9.11 -6.03
CA ASN A 142 -12.44 9.59 -7.40
C ASN A 142 -11.90 11.02 -7.46
N ALA A 143 -12.30 11.90 -6.55
CA ALA A 143 -11.77 13.26 -6.47
C ALA A 143 -10.28 13.27 -6.16
N VAL A 144 -9.84 12.47 -5.18
CA VAL A 144 -8.43 12.34 -4.79
C VAL A 144 -7.59 11.73 -5.91
N ILE A 145 -8.08 10.66 -6.53
CA ILE A 145 -7.41 10.01 -7.67
C ILE A 145 -7.26 11.00 -8.82
N GLY A 146 -8.30 11.75 -9.15
CA GLY A 146 -8.26 12.79 -10.20
C GLY A 146 -7.21 13.86 -9.91
N LYS A 147 -7.17 14.39 -8.66
CA LYS A 147 -6.17 15.39 -8.24
C LYS A 147 -4.74 14.81 -8.30
N ALA A 148 -4.52 13.59 -7.80
CA ALA A 148 -3.21 12.96 -7.78
C ALA A 148 -2.73 12.57 -9.19
N ALA A 149 -3.62 12.16 -10.09
CA ALA A 149 -3.28 11.83 -11.46
C ALA A 149 -2.93 13.09 -12.29
N GLY A 150 -3.49 14.25 -11.96
CA GLY A 150 -3.27 15.50 -12.68
C GLY A 150 -3.66 15.39 -14.17
N PRO A 151 -2.76 15.70 -15.12
CA PRO A 151 -3.06 15.60 -16.56
C PRO A 151 -3.48 14.20 -17.01
N LEU A 152 -3.12 13.16 -16.28
CA LEU A 152 -3.48 11.77 -16.56
C LEU A 152 -4.83 11.35 -15.95
N SER A 153 -5.61 12.29 -15.43
CA SER A 153 -6.91 12.01 -14.77
C SER A 153 -7.92 11.31 -15.68
N MET A 154 -7.87 11.55 -16.99
CA MET A 154 -8.75 10.90 -17.97
C MET A 154 -8.53 9.39 -18.10
N VAL A 155 -7.31 8.91 -17.85
CA VAL A 155 -6.94 7.48 -17.92
C VAL A 155 -6.76 6.86 -16.54
N ALA A 156 -6.95 7.63 -15.47
CA ALA A 156 -6.87 7.15 -14.11
C ALA A 156 -8.02 6.15 -13.80
N PRO A 157 -7.79 5.18 -12.90
CA PRO A 157 -8.84 4.26 -12.51
C PRO A 157 -10.00 5.01 -11.87
N LYS A 158 -11.23 4.63 -12.22
CA LYS A 158 -12.46 5.19 -11.65
C LYS A 158 -13.12 4.17 -10.75
N MET A 159 -13.22 4.47 -9.47
CA MET A 159 -13.95 3.65 -8.51
C MET A 159 -15.45 3.81 -8.76
N THR A 160 -16.17 2.68 -8.91
CA THR A 160 -17.61 2.68 -9.22
C THR A 160 -18.45 2.17 -8.05
N GLY A 161 -17.82 1.62 -7.01
CA GLY A 161 -18.54 1.12 -5.85
C GLY A 161 -17.62 0.61 -4.75
N ILE A 162 -18.22 -0.10 -3.81
CA ILE A 162 -17.56 -0.72 -2.65
C ILE A 162 -17.79 -2.23 -2.70
N SER A 163 -16.76 -3.03 -2.45
CA SER A 163 -16.78 -4.49 -2.37
C SER A 163 -16.57 -4.97 -0.93
N PHE A 164 -17.24 -6.05 -0.56
CA PHE A 164 -17.25 -6.61 0.80
C PHE A 164 -16.69 -8.03 0.79
N VAL A 165 -15.37 -8.14 0.91
CA VAL A 165 -14.65 -9.42 0.77
C VAL A 165 -15.07 -10.41 1.85
N LYS A 166 -15.47 -11.62 1.45
CA LYS A 166 -15.94 -12.71 2.32
C LYS A 166 -17.20 -12.41 3.14
N ALA A 167 -18.01 -11.43 2.75
CA ALA A 167 -19.30 -11.15 3.41
C ALA A 167 -20.41 -12.17 3.07
N ALA A 168 -20.17 -13.08 2.13
CA ALA A 168 -21.08 -14.12 1.61
C ALA A 168 -22.32 -13.59 0.85
N GLY A 169 -22.91 -12.46 1.26
CA GLY A 169 -24.07 -11.84 0.62
C GLY A 169 -24.54 -10.63 1.43
N GLY A 170 -25.65 -10.07 1.02
CA GLY A 170 -26.27 -8.95 1.68
C GLY A 170 -27.43 -8.37 0.88
N VAL A 171 -28.10 -7.39 1.46
CA VAL A 171 -29.20 -6.65 0.84
C VAL A 171 -28.99 -5.15 0.97
N VAL A 172 -29.49 -4.44 0.01
CA VAL A 172 -29.71 -2.99 0.09
C VAL A 172 -31.11 -2.76 0.62
N VAL A 173 -31.26 -1.82 1.56
CA VAL A 173 -32.53 -1.43 2.18
C VAL A 173 -32.89 -0.03 1.71
N PHE A 174 -34.12 0.17 1.30
CA PHE A 174 -34.66 1.45 0.86
C PHE A 174 -35.48 2.12 1.96
N ALA A 175 -35.80 3.41 1.78
CA ALA A 175 -36.48 4.22 2.81
C ALA A 175 -37.89 3.69 3.16
N ASP A 176 -38.57 3.04 2.23
CA ASP A 176 -39.88 2.40 2.42
C ASP A 176 -39.79 0.99 3.04
N GLY A 177 -38.58 0.53 3.36
CA GLY A 177 -38.32 -0.77 3.98
C GLY A 177 -38.15 -1.95 2.99
N HIS A 178 -38.41 -1.76 1.70
CA HIS A 178 -38.15 -2.85 0.74
C HIS A 178 -36.65 -3.11 0.61
N THR A 179 -36.29 -4.32 0.18
CA THR A 179 -34.90 -4.74 0.07
C THR A 179 -34.61 -5.31 -1.31
N GLN A 180 -33.36 -5.15 -1.77
CA GLN A 180 -32.84 -5.79 -2.97
C GLN A 180 -31.52 -6.49 -2.66
N PRO A 181 -31.27 -7.69 -3.23
CA PRO A 181 -30.00 -8.38 -3.01
C PRO A 181 -28.83 -7.60 -3.60
N LEU A 182 -27.69 -7.62 -2.92
CA LEU A 182 -26.43 -7.12 -3.48
C LEU A 182 -25.98 -8.06 -4.62
N PRO A 183 -25.53 -7.49 -5.76
CA PRO A 183 -24.90 -8.30 -6.79
C PRO A 183 -23.56 -8.86 -6.30
N LEU A 184 -23.17 -9.98 -6.90
CA LEU A 184 -21.93 -10.69 -6.59
C LEU A 184 -20.96 -10.64 -7.77
N ILE A 185 -19.67 -10.51 -7.49
CA ILE A 185 -18.59 -10.78 -8.43
C ILE A 185 -17.60 -11.74 -7.78
N LYS A 186 -17.39 -12.91 -8.39
CA LYS A 186 -16.56 -13.98 -7.80
C LYS A 186 -16.87 -14.18 -6.30
N GLU A 187 -18.15 -14.37 -5.99
CA GLU A 187 -18.68 -14.57 -4.63
C GLU A 187 -18.51 -13.37 -3.66
N THR A 188 -18.05 -12.25 -4.15
CA THR A 188 -17.88 -11.03 -3.34
C THR A 188 -19.04 -10.08 -3.59
N PRO A 189 -19.88 -9.76 -2.58
CA PRO A 189 -20.93 -8.78 -2.72
C PRO A 189 -20.34 -7.37 -2.88
N TYR A 190 -21.02 -6.55 -3.70
CA TYR A 190 -20.63 -5.18 -3.92
C TYR A 190 -21.84 -4.25 -3.99
N PHE A 191 -21.60 -3.00 -3.62
CA PHE A 191 -22.57 -1.91 -3.71
C PHE A 191 -22.07 -0.85 -4.71
N ARG A 192 -22.94 -0.48 -5.67
CA ARG A 192 -22.70 0.66 -6.57
C ARG A 192 -23.80 1.69 -6.36
N PRO A 193 -23.46 2.95 -6.01
CA PRO A 193 -24.46 4.00 -5.80
C PRO A 193 -25.40 4.22 -6.98
N GLU A 194 -24.90 4.02 -8.20
CA GLU A 194 -25.68 4.21 -9.44
C GLU A 194 -26.79 3.16 -9.62
N ASP A 195 -26.59 1.93 -9.11
CA ASP A 195 -27.53 0.83 -9.25
C ASP A 195 -28.65 0.88 -8.19
N PHE A 196 -28.44 1.58 -7.07
CA PHE A 196 -29.32 1.56 -5.90
C PHE A 196 -29.72 2.98 -5.46
N LYS A 197 -30.27 3.75 -6.40
CA LYS A 197 -30.74 5.12 -6.11
C LYS A 197 -31.87 5.08 -5.08
N GLY A 198 -31.76 5.95 -4.05
CA GLY A 198 -32.73 6.02 -2.95
C GLY A 198 -32.54 4.97 -1.83
N ALA A 199 -31.54 4.11 -1.96
CA ALA A 199 -31.18 3.19 -0.87
C ALA A 199 -30.61 3.96 0.34
N VAL A 200 -30.91 3.48 1.53
CA VAL A 200 -30.49 4.12 2.78
C VAL A 200 -29.44 3.27 3.53
N ARG A 201 -29.47 1.94 3.40
CA ARG A 201 -28.55 1.04 4.11
C ARG A 201 -28.12 -0.14 3.25
N VAL A 202 -26.94 -0.68 3.57
CA VAL A 202 -26.47 -1.99 3.13
C VAL A 202 -26.35 -2.88 4.36
N LYS A 203 -27.03 -4.02 4.36
CA LYS A 203 -26.93 -5.06 5.38
C LYS A 203 -26.29 -6.32 4.81
N LEU A 204 -25.19 -6.75 5.41
CA LEU A 204 -24.45 -7.94 5.01
C LEU A 204 -24.82 -9.14 5.85
N THR A 205 -24.73 -10.35 5.31
CA THR A 205 -24.99 -11.58 6.04
C THR A 205 -23.96 -11.86 7.12
N LYS A 206 -22.71 -11.39 6.91
CA LYS A 206 -21.64 -11.39 7.92
C LYS A 206 -20.66 -10.25 7.68
N SER A 207 -19.91 -9.89 8.70
CA SER A 207 -18.85 -8.88 8.58
C SER A 207 -17.80 -9.30 7.54
N PRO A 208 -17.44 -8.41 6.60
CA PRO A 208 -16.39 -8.69 5.63
C PRO A 208 -15.04 -8.74 6.30
N THR A 209 -14.09 -9.46 5.73
CA THR A 209 -12.69 -9.42 6.19
C THR A 209 -11.97 -8.16 5.71
N LYS A 210 -12.48 -7.53 4.64
CA LYS A 210 -11.95 -6.30 4.06
C LYS A 210 -13.05 -5.58 3.30
N VAL A 211 -13.08 -4.25 3.44
CA VAL A 211 -13.91 -3.35 2.61
C VAL A 211 -13.00 -2.69 1.59
N GLY A 212 -13.27 -2.91 0.31
CA GLY A 212 -12.45 -2.44 -0.79
C GLY A 212 -13.23 -1.60 -1.78
N PHE A 213 -12.53 -0.93 -2.68
CA PHE A 213 -13.17 -0.32 -3.83
C PHE A 213 -13.54 -1.38 -4.87
N TYR A 214 -14.63 -1.14 -5.56
CA TYR A 214 -15.04 -1.88 -6.74
C TYR A 214 -14.75 -1.04 -7.98
N ASP A 215 -14.03 -1.64 -8.95
CA ASP A 215 -13.80 -1.09 -10.27
C ASP A 215 -14.39 -2.06 -11.31
N ARG A 216 -15.18 -1.52 -12.23
CA ARG A 216 -15.87 -2.33 -13.27
C ARG A 216 -14.93 -3.00 -14.27
N LYS A 217 -13.65 -2.59 -14.30
CA LYS A 217 -12.64 -3.08 -15.26
C LYS A 217 -11.85 -4.31 -14.78
N LYS A 218 -12.19 -4.87 -13.63
CA LYS A 218 -11.52 -6.06 -13.10
C LYS A 218 -12.41 -7.30 -13.11
#